data_48737125b3de3b2a490d483e28e858de
#
_entry.id   48737125b3de3b2a490d483e28e858de
#
_cell.length_a   1.000
_cell.length_b   1.000
_cell.length_c   1.000
_cell.angle_alpha   90.00
_cell.angle_beta   90.00
_cell.angle_gamma   90.00
#
_symmetry.space_group_name_H-M   'P 1'
#
loop_
_entity.id
_entity.type
_entity.pdbx_description
1 polymer ?
#
loop_
_entity_poly.entity_id
_entity_poly.type
_entity_poly.pdbx_seq_one_letter_code
_entity_poly.pdbx_strand_id
1 'polypeptide(L)'
;RSSDLLAFASINLNADQTIGGTALNLLATALAMVIAKGVNHSASAKLDYSNRVFVYDFGPLTVNVFLFIGLVALILSYIVLYKTRLGLRLRACGEHPQAADSVGINVYKMRYIGVLISGVLGGIGGMAYIIPSVSSWNFEVGVSGAGFLALAVMIFGQWKPFRIFLAAVFFALFKSLANIASSIPFLADLGWTQNMYNMIPFIASMIILAFTSKKSRAPKAEGIPYDKGSR
;
A
#
# COMPACT_ATOMS: atom_id res chain seq x y z
N ARG A 1 2.25 -13.95 6.90
CA ARG A 1 1.21 -14.72 7.64
C ARG A 1 -0.13 -13.99 7.73
N SER A 2 -0.19 -12.66 7.83
CA SER A 2 -1.47 -11.91 7.78
C SER A 2 -2.16 -12.04 6.43
N SER A 3 -1.40 -12.05 5.32
CA SER A 3 -1.92 -12.30 3.98
C SER A 3 -2.48 -13.71 3.81
N ASP A 4 -1.90 -14.71 4.47
CA ASP A 4 -2.43 -16.09 4.45
C ASP A 4 -3.79 -16.16 5.15
N LEU A 5 -3.93 -15.49 6.29
CA LEU A 5 -5.20 -15.41 7.02
C LEU A 5 -6.28 -14.71 6.20
N LEU A 6 -5.94 -13.60 5.55
CA LEU A 6 -6.86 -12.90 4.66
C LEU A 6 -7.26 -13.78 3.46
N ALA A 7 -6.28 -14.44 2.84
CA ALA A 7 -6.54 -15.34 1.72
C ALA A 7 -7.47 -16.49 2.14
N PHE A 8 -7.19 -17.12 3.29
CA PHE A 8 -8.03 -18.19 3.82
C PHE A 8 -9.45 -17.72 4.11
N ALA A 9 -9.61 -16.60 4.81
CA ALA A 9 -10.92 -16.05 5.14
C ALA A 9 -11.73 -15.65 3.89
N SER A 10 -11.12 -14.95 2.95
CA SER A 10 -11.82 -14.43 1.77
C SER A 10 -12.04 -15.46 0.68
N ILE A 11 -11.14 -16.47 0.54
CA ILE A 11 -11.21 -17.44 -0.53
C ILE A 11 -11.93 -18.73 -0.09
N ASN A 12 -11.64 -19.24 1.12
CA ASN A 12 -12.21 -20.50 1.61
C ASN A 12 -13.51 -20.30 2.38
N LEU A 13 -13.61 -19.22 3.17
CA LEU A 13 -14.78 -18.93 4.00
C LEU A 13 -15.75 -17.95 3.34
N ASN A 14 -15.44 -17.44 2.14
CA ASN A 14 -16.22 -16.41 1.44
C ASN A 14 -16.52 -15.18 2.30
N ALA A 15 -15.63 -14.88 3.27
CA ALA A 15 -15.78 -13.72 4.14
C ALA A 15 -15.62 -12.41 3.34
N ASP A 16 -16.33 -11.36 3.78
CA ASP A 16 -16.17 -10.03 3.21
C ASP A 16 -14.71 -9.55 3.37
N GLN A 17 -14.12 -9.15 2.25
CA GLN A 17 -12.70 -8.77 2.20
C GLN A 17 -12.43 -7.46 2.97
N THR A 18 -13.41 -6.56 3.03
CA THR A 18 -13.29 -5.29 3.75
C THR A 18 -13.29 -5.53 5.25
N ILE A 19 -14.21 -6.37 5.73
CA ILE A 19 -14.29 -6.75 7.14
C ILE A 19 -13.04 -7.53 7.55
N GLY A 20 -12.64 -8.51 6.75
CA GLY A 20 -11.42 -9.29 6.98
C GLY A 20 -10.15 -8.41 6.99
N GLY A 21 -10.06 -7.45 6.08
CA GLY A 21 -8.95 -6.49 6.00
C GLY A 21 -8.87 -5.58 7.22
N THR A 22 -10.01 -5.03 7.67
CA THR A 22 -10.06 -4.18 8.87
C THR A 22 -9.73 -4.96 10.15
N ALA A 23 -10.25 -6.17 10.29
CA ALA A 23 -9.93 -7.05 11.43
C ALA A 23 -8.43 -7.38 11.48
N LEU A 24 -7.82 -7.69 10.33
CA LEU A 24 -6.37 -7.95 10.25
C LEU A 24 -5.53 -6.71 10.53
N ASN A 25 -5.98 -5.52 10.12
CA ASN A 25 -5.29 -4.29 10.45
C ASN A 25 -5.26 -4.03 11.95
N LEU A 26 -6.38 -4.24 12.66
CA LEU A 26 -6.44 -4.15 14.12
C LEU A 26 -5.56 -5.21 14.79
N LEU A 27 -5.64 -6.45 14.32
CA LEU A 27 -4.82 -7.56 14.84
C LEU A 27 -3.32 -7.29 14.64
N ALA A 28 -2.92 -6.81 13.45
CA ALA A 28 -1.53 -6.51 13.14
C ALA A 28 -0.97 -5.41 14.06
N THR A 29 -1.74 -4.35 14.31
CA THR A 29 -1.36 -3.27 15.22
C THR A 29 -1.23 -3.78 16.65
N ALA A 30 -2.20 -4.57 17.12
CA ALA A 30 -2.15 -5.15 18.47
C ALA A 30 -0.94 -6.09 18.65
N LEU A 31 -0.69 -6.98 17.68
CA LEU A 31 0.48 -7.87 17.70
C LEU A 31 1.80 -7.10 17.67
N ALA A 32 1.89 -6.05 16.85
CA ALA A 32 3.09 -5.21 16.79
C ALA A 32 3.37 -4.53 18.13
N MET A 33 2.34 -4.00 18.82
CA MET A 33 2.48 -3.42 20.15
C MET A 33 2.94 -4.45 21.18
N VAL A 34 2.35 -5.66 21.19
CA VAL A 34 2.74 -6.73 22.13
C VAL A 34 4.20 -7.13 21.90
N ILE A 35 4.60 -7.32 20.64
CA ILE A 35 5.98 -7.70 20.31
C ILE A 35 6.95 -6.58 20.69
N ALA A 36 6.62 -5.31 20.39
CA ALA A 36 7.47 -4.16 20.71
C ALA A 36 7.68 -4.02 22.23
N LYS A 37 6.61 -4.17 23.03
CA LYS A 37 6.68 -4.15 24.50
C LYS A 37 7.50 -5.33 25.03
N GLY A 38 7.35 -6.51 24.43
CA GLY A 38 8.13 -7.70 24.80
C GLY A 38 9.62 -7.55 24.53
N VAL A 39 9.99 -6.99 23.35
CA VAL A 39 11.39 -6.75 22.98
C VAL A 39 12.04 -5.67 23.85
N ASN A 40 11.30 -4.60 24.13
CA ASN A 40 11.81 -3.49 24.96
C ASN A 40 11.86 -3.80 26.46
N HIS A 41 11.23 -4.88 26.91
CA HIS A 41 11.01 -5.18 28.34
C HIS A 41 10.42 -3.99 29.11
N SER A 42 9.60 -3.16 28.46
CA SER A 42 9.01 -1.92 29.00
C SER A 42 7.55 -1.76 28.60
N ALA A 43 6.83 -0.88 29.28
CA ALA A 43 5.45 -0.55 28.91
C ALA A 43 5.34 0.21 27.58
N SER A 44 6.45 0.73 27.05
CA SER A 44 6.48 1.51 25.80
C SER A 44 6.48 0.60 24.56
N ALA A 45 5.60 0.88 23.60
CA ALA A 45 5.58 0.25 22.29
C ALA A 45 6.49 0.96 21.27
N LYS A 46 7.46 1.74 21.74
CA LYS A 46 8.41 2.50 20.91
C LYS A 46 9.67 1.67 20.71
N LEU A 47 10.09 1.54 19.44
CA LEU A 47 11.37 0.94 19.08
C LEU A 47 12.28 2.00 18.49
N ASP A 48 13.50 2.08 19.03
CA ASP A 48 14.57 2.93 18.51
C ASP A 48 15.50 2.09 17.62
N TYR A 49 15.86 2.63 16.46
CA TYR A 49 16.74 1.95 15.51
C TYR A 49 17.58 2.96 14.73
N SER A 50 18.70 2.50 14.17
CA SER A 50 19.55 3.34 13.32
C SER A 50 19.08 3.28 11.87
N ASN A 51 18.63 4.41 11.32
CA ASN A 51 18.27 4.53 9.91
C ASN A 51 19.47 4.71 8.97
N ARG A 52 20.69 4.96 9.52
CA ARG A 52 21.91 5.23 8.76
C ARG A 52 22.34 4.08 7.85
N VAL A 53 21.95 2.85 8.15
CA VAL A 53 22.26 1.66 7.34
C VAL A 53 21.54 1.70 5.99
N PHE A 54 20.40 2.41 5.89
CA PHE A 54 19.55 2.44 4.71
C PHE A 54 19.54 3.78 3.98
N VAL A 55 20.21 4.78 4.53
CA VAL A 55 20.29 6.14 3.98
C VAL A 55 21.75 6.47 3.71
N TYR A 56 22.05 6.77 2.47
CA TYR A 56 23.41 7.14 2.02
C TYR A 56 23.41 8.62 1.60
N ASP A 57 24.35 9.37 2.16
CA ASP A 57 24.54 10.78 1.84
C ASP A 57 25.58 10.92 0.73
N PHE A 58 25.12 11.36 -0.44
CA PHE A 58 25.99 11.72 -1.57
C PHE A 58 26.03 13.26 -1.71
N GLY A 59 26.75 13.93 -0.81
CA GLY A 59 26.81 15.40 -0.78
C GLY A 59 25.44 16.03 -0.48
N PRO A 60 24.86 16.82 -1.40
CA PRO A 60 23.56 17.46 -1.18
C PRO A 60 22.36 16.51 -1.33
N LEU A 61 22.55 15.29 -1.80
CA LEU A 61 21.49 14.31 -2.06
C LEU A 61 21.60 13.15 -1.07
N THR A 62 20.54 12.98 -0.28
CA THR A 62 20.34 11.80 0.55
C THR A 62 19.59 10.74 -0.24
N VAL A 63 20.22 9.62 -0.53
CA VAL A 63 19.61 8.53 -1.30
C VAL A 63 19.30 7.36 -0.39
N ASN A 64 18.09 6.84 -0.52
CA ASN A 64 17.60 5.74 0.29
C ASN A 64 17.57 4.44 -0.53
N VAL A 65 18.07 3.34 0.07
CA VAL A 65 18.03 2.00 -0.54
C VAL A 65 16.61 1.59 -0.95
N PHE A 66 15.60 1.97 -0.18
CA PHE A 66 14.21 1.65 -0.49
C PHE A 66 13.70 2.29 -1.78
N LEU A 67 14.30 3.38 -2.26
CA LEU A 67 13.98 3.96 -3.57
C LEU A 67 14.36 2.97 -4.68
N PHE A 68 15.52 2.35 -4.60
CA PHE A 68 15.95 1.33 -5.57
C PHE A 68 15.09 0.08 -5.49
N ILE A 69 14.78 -0.37 -4.28
CA ILE A 69 13.86 -1.50 -4.06
C ILE A 69 12.48 -1.21 -4.68
N GLY A 70 11.97 0.00 -4.50
CA GLY A 70 10.70 0.45 -5.08
C GLY A 70 10.73 0.46 -6.61
N LEU A 71 11.81 0.96 -7.23
CA LEU A 71 11.98 0.96 -8.68
C LEU A 71 12.08 -0.47 -9.23
N VAL A 72 12.85 -1.34 -8.58
CA VAL A 72 12.94 -2.76 -8.94
C VAL A 72 11.58 -3.43 -8.80
N ALA A 73 10.85 -3.20 -7.72
CA ALA A 73 9.51 -3.74 -7.52
C ALA A 73 8.52 -3.26 -8.59
N LEU A 74 8.62 -1.99 -9.03
CA LEU A 74 7.82 -1.44 -10.12
C LEU A 74 8.10 -2.18 -11.44
N ILE A 75 9.38 -2.33 -11.80
CA ILE A 75 9.79 -3.02 -13.03
C ILE A 75 9.37 -4.49 -13.00
N LEU A 76 9.64 -5.17 -11.88
CA LEU A 76 9.24 -6.57 -11.68
C LEU A 76 7.71 -6.74 -11.77
N SER A 77 6.95 -5.87 -11.11
CA SER A 77 5.48 -5.89 -11.18
C SER A 77 4.97 -5.71 -12.61
N TYR A 78 5.57 -4.79 -13.36
CA TYR A 78 5.22 -4.62 -14.77
C TYR A 78 5.54 -5.87 -15.60
N ILE A 79 6.74 -6.43 -15.46
CA ILE A 79 7.15 -7.64 -16.20
C ILE A 79 6.25 -8.81 -15.85
N VAL A 80 6.04 -9.07 -14.55
CA VAL A 80 5.22 -10.18 -14.08
C VAL A 80 3.78 -10.05 -14.57
N LEU A 81 3.15 -8.89 -14.45
CA LEU A 81 1.75 -8.69 -14.84
C LEU A 81 1.52 -8.67 -16.36
N TYR A 82 2.47 -8.14 -17.15
CA TYR A 82 2.23 -7.91 -18.57
C TYR A 82 3.04 -8.81 -19.51
N LYS A 83 4.15 -9.39 -19.05
CA LYS A 83 5.06 -10.18 -19.88
C LYS A 83 5.09 -11.67 -19.52
N THR A 84 4.42 -12.09 -18.42
CA THR A 84 4.43 -13.50 -18.00
C THR A 84 3.06 -14.17 -18.12
N ARG A 85 3.09 -15.51 -18.24
CA ARG A 85 1.87 -16.34 -18.23
C ARG A 85 1.12 -16.25 -16.88
N LEU A 86 1.85 -16.07 -15.78
CA LEU A 86 1.27 -15.90 -14.45
C LEU A 86 0.44 -14.60 -14.38
N GLY A 87 0.99 -13.48 -14.86
CA GLY A 87 0.27 -12.20 -14.89
C GLY A 87 -0.97 -12.26 -15.79
N LEU A 88 -0.91 -12.95 -16.93
CA LEU A 88 -2.07 -13.16 -17.79
C LEU A 88 -3.19 -13.90 -17.04
N ARG A 89 -2.84 -15.00 -16.35
CA ARG A 89 -3.80 -15.78 -15.55
C ARG A 89 -4.37 -14.99 -14.38
N LEU A 90 -3.54 -14.22 -13.66
CA LEU A 90 -3.99 -13.35 -12.57
C LEU A 90 -5.00 -12.31 -13.05
N ARG A 91 -4.72 -11.64 -14.18
CA ARG A 91 -5.64 -10.64 -14.76
C ARG A 91 -6.94 -11.29 -15.26
N ALA A 92 -6.86 -12.47 -15.89
CA ALA A 92 -8.05 -13.20 -16.30
C ALA A 92 -8.94 -13.57 -15.11
N CYS A 93 -8.36 -14.03 -13.99
CA CYS A 93 -9.08 -14.30 -12.75
C CYS A 93 -9.66 -13.04 -12.08
N GLY A 94 -9.08 -11.87 -12.33
CA GLY A 94 -9.59 -10.58 -11.84
C GLY A 94 -10.75 -10.02 -12.67
N GLU A 95 -10.79 -10.30 -13.98
CA GLU A 95 -11.86 -9.82 -14.87
C GLU A 95 -13.07 -10.78 -14.91
N HIS A 96 -12.83 -12.06 -15.20
CA HIS A 96 -13.86 -13.10 -15.32
C HIS A 96 -13.39 -14.44 -14.76
N PRO A 97 -13.54 -14.67 -13.45
CA PRO A 97 -13.04 -15.89 -12.80
C PRO A 97 -13.71 -17.17 -13.35
N GLN A 98 -15.01 -17.13 -13.68
CA GLN A 98 -15.71 -18.29 -14.27
C GLN A 98 -15.14 -18.65 -15.66
N ALA A 99 -14.85 -17.64 -16.48
CA ALA A 99 -14.21 -17.88 -17.80
C ALA A 99 -12.78 -18.39 -17.64
N ALA A 100 -12.04 -17.98 -16.63
CA ALA A 100 -10.72 -18.51 -16.33
C ALA A 100 -10.78 -20.00 -15.90
N ASP A 101 -11.77 -20.35 -15.06
CA ASP A 101 -11.97 -21.73 -14.62
C ASP A 101 -12.37 -22.65 -15.79
N SER A 102 -13.22 -22.18 -16.72
CA SER A 102 -13.64 -22.98 -17.89
C SER A 102 -12.51 -23.37 -18.84
N VAL A 103 -11.42 -22.62 -18.86
CA VAL A 103 -10.20 -22.96 -19.63
C VAL A 103 -9.14 -23.70 -18.77
N GLY A 104 -9.53 -24.21 -17.61
CA GLY A 104 -8.68 -25.04 -16.74
C GLY A 104 -7.72 -24.27 -15.83
N ILE A 105 -7.92 -22.97 -15.64
CA ILE A 105 -7.13 -22.18 -14.68
C ILE A 105 -7.73 -22.33 -13.28
N ASN A 106 -6.94 -22.82 -12.32
CA ASN A 106 -7.36 -22.89 -10.92
C ASN A 106 -7.43 -21.50 -10.30
N VAL A 107 -8.64 -20.94 -10.20
CA VAL A 107 -8.91 -19.58 -9.70
C VAL A 107 -8.49 -19.43 -8.24
N TYR A 108 -8.77 -20.41 -7.39
CA TYR A 108 -8.37 -20.38 -5.96
C TYR A 108 -6.86 -20.21 -5.82
N LYS A 109 -6.09 -21.06 -6.53
CA LYS A 109 -4.62 -21.01 -6.51
C LYS A 109 -4.09 -19.64 -6.99
N MET A 110 -4.69 -19.09 -8.04
CA MET A 110 -4.28 -17.78 -8.57
C MET A 110 -4.58 -16.65 -7.59
N ARG A 111 -5.74 -16.67 -6.93
CA ARG A 111 -6.10 -15.69 -5.89
C ARG A 111 -5.15 -15.76 -4.70
N TYR A 112 -4.81 -16.98 -4.21
CA TYR A 112 -3.82 -17.16 -3.15
C TYR A 112 -2.46 -16.56 -3.52
N ILE A 113 -1.94 -16.86 -4.70
CA ILE A 113 -0.66 -16.31 -5.18
C ILE A 113 -0.72 -14.77 -5.23
N GLY A 114 -1.83 -14.20 -5.73
CA GLY A 114 -2.01 -12.75 -5.78
C GLY A 114 -1.96 -12.10 -4.40
N VAL A 115 -2.71 -12.64 -3.43
CA VAL A 115 -2.75 -12.12 -2.05
C VAL A 115 -1.40 -12.25 -1.36
N LEU A 116 -0.69 -13.38 -1.55
CA LEU A 116 0.65 -13.59 -0.98
C LEU A 116 1.67 -12.57 -1.51
N ILE A 117 1.72 -12.38 -2.83
CA ILE A 117 2.60 -11.39 -3.47
C ILE A 117 2.25 -9.98 -2.97
N SER A 118 0.97 -9.64 -2.89
CA SER A 118 0.50 -8.36 -2.35
C SER A 118 0.93 -8.15 -0.91
N GLY A 119 0.83 -9.18 -0.06
CA GLY A 119 1.28 -9.12 1.33
C GLY A 119 2.78 -8.88 1.48
N VAL A 120 3.62 -9.52 0.64
CA VAL A 120 5.07 -9.28 0.62
C VAL A 120 5.39 -7.85 0.19
N LEU A 121 4.78 -7.38 -0.90
CA LEU A 121 4.98 -6.01 -1.38
C LEU A 121 4.48 -4.97 -0.37
N GLY A 122 3.35 -5.24 0.29
CA GLY A 122 2.83 -4.39 1.36
C GLY A 122 3.76 -4.31 2.56
N GLY A 123 4.39 -5.43 2.96
CA GLY A 123 5.40 -5.45 4.01
C GLY A 123 6.65 -4.63 3.66
N ILE A 124 7.16 -4.79 2.43
CA ILE A 124 8.29 -3.98 1.93
C ILE A 124 7.91 -2.49 1.88
N GLY A 125 6.70 -2.16 1.42
CA GLY A 125 6.19 -0.79 1.39
C GLY A 125 6.08 -0.17 2.77
N GLY A 126 5.62 -0.94 3.78
CA GLY A 126 5.57 -0.49 5.18
C GLY A 126 6.96 -0.21 5.74
N MET A 127 7.94 -1.07 5.49
CA MET A 127 9.34 -0.82 5.88
C MET A 127 9.92 0.40 5.17
N ALA A 128 9.64 0.56 3.88
CA ALA A 128 10.08 1.72 3.11
C ALA A 128 9.48 3.04 3.60
N TYR A 129 8.30 3.00 4.18
CA TYR A 129 7.65 4.17 4.76
C TYR A 129 8.24 4.57 6.12
N ILE A 130 8.51 3.58 6.99
CA ILE A 130 8.90 3.82 8.38
C ILE A 130 10.42 4.05 8.50
N ILE A 131 11.24 3.12 8.01
CA ILE A 131 12.68 3.05 8.31
C ILE A 131 13.44 4.32 7.91
N PRO A 132 13.23 4.91 6.72
CA PRO A 132 13.99 6.09 6.33
C PRO A 132 13.49 7.38 6.96
N SER A 133 12.23 7.40 7.41
CA SER A 133 11.57 8.64 7.81
C SER A 133 11.92 9.06 9.24
N VAL A 134 12.17 8.10 10.12
CA VAL A 134 12.38 8.34 11.57
C VAL A 134 13.39 7.36 12.13
N SER A 135 14.07 7.75 13.21
CA SER A 135 15.00 6.89 13.96
C SER A 135 14.32 6.10 15.09
N SER A 136 13.06 6.41 15.37
CA SER A 136 12.25 5.71 16.36
C SER A 136 10.81 5.64 15.90
N TRP A 137 10.15 4.52 16.14
CA TRP A 137 8.77 4.32 15.76
C TRP A 137 7.91 3.89 16.94
N ASN A 138 6.77 4.58 17.13
CA ASN A 138 5.77 4.18 18.11
C ASN A 138 4.63 3.42 17.40
N PHE A 139 4.47 2.15 17.72
CA PHE A 139 3.45 1.29 17.13
C PHE A 139 2.02 1.65 17.55
N GLU A 140 1.84 2.44 18.63
CA GLU A 140 0.52 2.93 19.04
C GLU A 140 -0.10 3.91 18.03
N VAL A 141 0.73 4.68 17.33
CA VAL A 141 0.28 5.66 16.34
C VAL A 141 -0.07 4.99 14.99
N GLY A 142 0.44 3.79 14.73
CA GLY A 142 0.29 3.11 13.45
C GLY A 142 0.87 3.92 12.29
N VAL A 143 0.38 3.68 11.07
CA VAL A 143 0.87 4.35 9.85
C VAL A 143 0.10 5.64 9.51
N SER A 144 -0.68 6.18 10.45
CA SER A 144 -1.37 7.49 10.33
C SER A 144 -2.16 7.67 9.02
N GLY A 145 -2.85 6.63 8.58
CA GLY A 145 -3.67 6.69 7.36
C GLY A 145 -2.91 6.58 6.03
N ALA A 146 -1.59 6.34 6.04
CA ALA A 146 -0.81 6.20 4.81
C ALA A 146 -1.31 5.09 3.88
N GLY A 147 -1.94 4.04 4.44
CA GLY A 147 -2.60 2.98 3.65
C GLY A 147 -3.77 3.50 2.82
N PHE A 148 -4.58 4.41 3.34
CA PHE A 148 -5.68 5.04 2.58
C PHE A 148 -5.16 5.95 1.47
N LEU A 149 -4.07 6.66 1.71
CA LEU A 149 -3.41 7.45 0.67
C LEU A 149 -2.87 6.53 -0.44
N ALA A 150 -2.25 5.40 -0.09
CA ALA A 150 -1.79 4.41 -1.07
C ALA A 150 -2.95 3.82 -1.89
N LEU A 151 -4.11 3.56 -1.27
CA LEU A 151 -5.32 3.14 -1.98
C LEU A 151 -5.77 4.22 -2.96
N ALA A 152 -5.82 5.49 -2.55
CA ALA A 152 -6.16 6.60 -3.43
C ALA A 152 -5.21 6.71 -4.63
N VAL A 153 -3.90 6.56 -4.39
CA VAL A 153 -2.87 6.52 -5.46
C VAL A 153 -3.11 5.36 -6.43
N MET A 154 -3.49 4.19 -5.93
CA MET A 154 -3.78 3.01 -6.75
C MET A 154 -5.02 3.25 -7.64
N ILE A 155 -6.09 3.80 -7.09
CA ILE A 155 -7.31 4.13 -7.84
C ILE A 155 -7.03 5.21 -8.88
N PHE A 156 -6.29 6.26 -8.53
CA PHE A 156 -5.87 7.30 -9.46
C PHE A 156 -4.99 6.74 -10.60
N GLY A 157 -4.09 5.82 -10.29
CA GLY A 157 -3.27 5.10 -11.25
C GLY A 157 -4.03 4.06 -12.08
N GLN A 158 -5.33 3.85 -11.83
CA GLN A 158 -6.21 2.93 -12.56
C GLN A 158 -5.64 1.52 -12.65
N TRP A 159 -5.11 0.99 -11.55
CA TRP A 159 -4.55 -0.37 -11.45
C TRP A 159 -3.41 -0.67 -12.45
N LYS A 160 -2.78 0.36 -13.03
CA LYS A 160 -1.64 0.19 -13.94
C LYS A 160 -0.34 0.62 -13.27
N PRO A 161 0.70 -0.24 -13.18
CA PRO A 161 1.92 0.04 -12.42
C PRO A 161 2.58 1.37 -12.74
N PHE A 162 2.79 1.71 -14.01
CA PHE A 162 3.38 3.00 -14.40
C PHE A 162 2.52 4.21 -14.06
N ARG A 163 1.21 4.09 -14.17
CA ARG A 163 0.29 5.18 -13.79
C ARG A 163 0.23 5.34 -12.27
N ILE A 164 0.28 4.23 -11.53
CA ILE A 164 0.38 4.24 -10.07
C ILE A 164 1.68 4.94 -9.65
N PHE A 165 2.80 4.66 -10.32
CA PHE A 165 4.06 5.34 -10.06
C PHE A 165 3.97 6.85 -10.31
N LEU A 166 3.41 7.30 -11.44
CA LEU A 166 3.20 8.73 -11.72
C LEU A 166 2.28 9.38 -10.69
N ALA A 167 1.20 8.69 -10.31
CA ALA A 167 0.31 9.14 -9.24
C ALA A 167 1.06 9.25 -7.90
N ALA A 168 1.88 8.26 -7.55
CA ALA A 168 2.67 8.28 -6.33
C ALA A 168 3.65 9.45 -6.28
N VAL A 169 4.35 9.73 -7.39
CA VAL A 169 5.23 10.90 -7.52
C VAL A 169 4.45 12.20 -7.33
N PHE A 170 3.29 12.31 -7.99
CA PHE A 170 2.42 13.48 -7.83
C PHE A 170 2.02 13.72 -6.36
N PHE A 171 1.50 12.70 -5.68
CA PHE A 171 1.13 12.83 -4.26
C PHE A 171 2.34 13.05 -3.34
N ALA A 172 3.50 12.47 -3.67
CA ALA A 172 4.74 12.70 -2.94
C ALA A 172 5.19 14.16 -3.03
N LEU A 173 5.04 14.81 -4.19
CA LEU A 173 5.32 16.25 -4.36
C LEU A 173 4.41 17.10 -3.46
N PHE A 174 3.11 16.82 -3.42
CA PHE A 174 2.20 17.54 -2.51
C PHE A 174 2.55 17.34 -1.04
N LYS A 175 2.90 16.10 -0.65
CA LYS A 175 3.31 15.80 0.71
C LYS A 175 4.63 16.49 1.06
N SER A 176 5.60 16.52 0.13
CA SER A 176 6.85 17.24 0.31
C SER A 176 6.62 18.74 0.46
N LEU A 177 5.79 19.32 -0.40
CA LEU A 177 5.42 20.73 -0.32
C LEU A 177 4.75 21.05 1.03
N ALA A 178 3.84 20.20 1.49
CA ALA A 178 3.20 20.36 2.79
C ALA A 178 4.21 20.35 3.95
N ASN A 179 5.25 19.50 3.87
CA ASN A 179 6.28 19.41 4.91
C ASN A 179 7.19 20.64 4.98
N ILE A 180 7.46 21.31 3.85
CA ILE A 180 8.29 22.50 3.77
C ILE A 180 7.49 23.81 3.72
N ALA A 181 6.16 23.74 3.78
CA ALA A 181 5.29 24.90 3.64
C ALA A 181 5.58 25.99 4.71
N SER A 182 5.86 25.58 5.95
CA SER A 182 6.23 26.50 7.04
C SER A 182 7.58 27.18 6.83
N SER A 183 8.45 26.65 5.97
CA SER A 183 9.76 27.23 5.66
C SER A 183 9.72 28.19 4.46
N ILE A 184 8.62 28.23 3.71
CA ILE A 184 8.42 29.12 2.56
C ILE A 184 7.76 30.42 3.08
N PRO A 185 8.41 31.59 2.95
CA PRO A 185 7.89 32.85 3.53
C PRO A 185 6.44 33.15 3.12
N PHE A 186 6.12 33.03 1.83
CA PHE A 186 4.77 33.25 1.30
C PHE A 186 3.69 32.34 1.91
N LEU A 187 4.03 31.08 2.20
CA LEU A 187 3.09 30.12 2.82
C LEU A 187 3.04 30.32 4.34
N ALA A 188 4.17 30.65 4.96
CA ALA A 188 4.22 30.95 6.40
C ALA A 188 3.34 32.13 6.78
N ASP A 189 3.27 33.16 5.92
CA ASP A 189 2.46 34.39 6.14
C ASP A 189 0.94 34.12 6.10
N LEU A 190 0.50 32.99 5.55
CA LEU A 190 -0.92 32.55 5.59
C LEU A 190 -1.40 32.20 7.00
N GLY A 191 -0.49 32.06 7.98
CA GLY A 191 -0.84 31.73 9.36
C GLY A 191 -1.43 30.32 9.56
N TRP A 192 -1.27 29.41 8.58
CA TRP A 192 -1.78 28.07 8.68
C TRP A 192 -0.87 27.21 9.56
N THR A 193 -1.49 26.34 10.36
CA THR A 193 -0.75 25.35 11.14
C THR A 193 -0.20 24.23 10.25
N GLN A 194 0.89 23.59 10.67
CA GLN A 194 1.47 22.44 9.97
C GLN A 194 0.43 21.34 9.67
N ASN A 195 -0.54 21.15 10.57
CA ASN A 195 -1.60 20.17 10.37
C ASN A 195 -2.53 20.52 9.19
N MET A 196 -2.78 21.80 8.94
CA MET A 196 -3.57 22.24 7.77
C MET A 196 -2.84 21.94 6.46
N TYR A 197 -1.52 22.17 6.41
CA TYR A 197 -0.71 21.78 5.25
C TYR A 197 -0.69 20.28 5.02
N ASN A 198 -0.63 19.47 6.07
CA ASN A 198 -0.68 18.02 5.99
C ASN A 198 -2.02 17.49 5.47
N MET A 199 -3.11 18.27 5.49
CA MET A 199 -4.39 17.91 4.89
C MET A 199 -4.41 18.08 3.36
N ILE A 200 -3.52 18.89 2.78
CA ILE A 200 -3.51 19.18 1.33
C ILE A 200 -3.47 17.93 0.46
N PRO A 201 -2.58 16.95 0.69
CA PRO A 201 -2.55 15.71 -0.11
C PRO A 201 -3.87 14.93 -0.05
N PHE A 202 -4.53 14.90 1.11
CA PHE A 202 -5.79 14.18 1.29
C PHE A 202 -6.95 14.90 0.59
N ILE A 203 -7.00 16.24 0.67
CA ILE A 203 -7.99 17.05 -0.06
C ILE A 203 -7.77 16.90 -1.58
N ALA A 204 -6.52 16.98 -2.04
CA ALA A 204 -6.18 16.76 -3.44
C ALA A 204 -6.61 15.37 -3.91
N SER A 205 -6.37 14.31 -3.09
CA SER A 205 -6.82 12.95 -3.40
C SER A 205 -8.34 12.87 -3.55
N MET A 206 -9.08 13.52 -2.65
CA MET A 206 -10.55 13.51 -2.66
C MET A 206 -11.12 14.21 -3.91
N ILE A 207 -10.56 15.36 -4.28
CA ILE A 207 -10.93 16.08 -5.50
C ILE A 207 -10.66 15.23 -6.74
N ILE A 208 -9.46 14.66 -6.85
CA ILE A 208 -9.06 13.84 -7.99
C ILE A 208 -9.94 12.60 -8.09
N LEU A 209 -10.23 11.92 -6.97
CA LEU A 209 -11.13 10.76 -6.94
C LEU A 209 -12.55 11.12 -7.40
N ALA A 210 -13.07 12.29 -7.02
CA ALA A 210 -14.37 12.75 -7.46
C ALA A 210 -14.48 12.86 -9.00
N PHE A 211 -13.41 13.33 -9.66
CA PHE A 211 -13.36 13.42 -11.12
C PHE A 211 -13.03 12.09 -11.82
N THR A 212 -12.22 11.24 -11.20
CA THR A 212 -11.68 10.02 -11.82
C THR A 212 -12.55 8.80 -11.57
N SER A 213 -13.35 8.79 -10.51
CA SER A 213 -14.19 7.66 -10.07
C SER A 213 -15.13 7.14 -11.17
N LYS A 214 -15.72 8.04 -11.97
CA LYS A 214 -16.64 7.65 -13.07
C LYS A 214 -15.99 6.80 -14.17
N LYS A 215 -14.66 6.77 -14.28
CA LYS A 215 -13.90 6.02 -15.28
C LYS A 215 -12.95 5.00 -14.64
N SER A 216 -13.26 4.54 -13.43
CA SER A 216 -12.45 3.53 -12.75
C SER A 216 -12.38 2.25 -13.59
N ARG A 217 -11.17 1.71 -13.76
CA ARG A 217 -10.88 0.45 -14.46
C ARG A 217 -10.51 -0.63 -13.45
N ALA A 218 -11.25 -0.69 -12.35
CA ALA A 218 -11.10 -1.76 -11.38
C ALA A 218 -11.41 -3.12 -12.05
N PRO A 219 -10.72 -4.20 -11.66
CA PRO A 219 -11.08 -5.54 -12.08
C PRO A 219 -12.53 -5.86 -11.71
N LYS A 220 -13.31 -6.44 -12.62
CA LYS A 220 -14.75 -6.67 -12.41
C LYS A 220 -15.06 -7.60 -11.25
N ALA A 221 -14.16 -8.53 -10.94
CA ALA A 221 -14.32 -9.46 -9.82
C ALA A 221 -13.68 -8.97 -8.51
N GLU A 222 -13.33 -7.67 -8.41
CA GLU A 222 -12.80 -7.07 -7.19
C GLU A 222 -13.85 -7.14 -6.07
N GLY A 223 -13.46 -7.66 -4.90
CA GLY A 223 -14.36 -7.80 -3.75
C GLY A 223 -15.40 -8.91 -3.85
N ILE A 224 -15.54 -9.58 -5.00
CA ILE A 224 -16.54 -10.62 -5.20
C ILE A 224 -15.94 -11.99 -4.86
N PRO A 225 -16.50 -12.74 -3.88
CA PRO A 225 -16.12 -14.12 -3.65
C PRO A 225 -16.32 -14.97 -4.90
N TYR A 226 -15.41 -15.91 -5.13
CA TYR A 226 -15.56 -16.86 -6.23
C TYR A 226 -16.21 -18.14 -5.74
N ASP A 227 -17.39 -18.44 -6.27
CA ASP A 227 -18.06 -19.72 -6.07
C ASP A 227 -18.05 -20.53 -7.38
N LYS A 228 -17.48 -21.73 -7.30
CA LYS A 228 -17.40 -22.67 -8.42
C LYS A 228 -18.76 -23.26 -8.79
N GLY A 229 -19.72 -23.25 -7.87
CA GLY A 229 -21.07 -23.79 -8.05
C GLY A 229 -22.04 -22.83 -8.72
N SER A 230 -21.78 -21.53 -8.70
CA SER A 230 -22.62 -20.51 -9.33
C SER A 230 -22.33 -20.41 -10.83
N ARG A 231 -22.95 -21.26 -11.60
CA ARG A 231 -23.00 -21.21 -13.08
C ARG A 231 -24.31 -20.61 -13.55
#